data_8aaa44c29b78aea3a089924437b030ed
#
_entry.id   8aaa44c29b78aea3a089924437b030ed
#
_cell.length_a   1.000
_cell.length_b   1.000
_cell.length_c   1.000
_cell.angle_alpha   90.00
_cell.angle_beta   90.00
_cell.angle_gamma   90.00
#
_symmetry.space_group_name_H-M   'P 1'
#
loop_
_entity.id
_entity.type
_entity.pdbx_description
1 polymer ?
#
loop_
_entity_poly.entity_id
_entity_poly.type
_entity_poly.pdbx_seq_one_letter_code
_entity_poly.pdbx_strand_id
1 'polypeptide(L)'
;GNMLYLWIFGDNVEDRLGHIGYLIFYLFCGLVASAAQILVDPNSTLMNLGASGAIAGVLGAYLIFYPGARVRSLIFLGIFITFTTLPALVVIGLWFVLQLVAGLQTLNPQLVQSGGVAYFAHVGGFVAGLLIALILRPFMRKLPPPKSRTYPAWPQPPQYRGY
;
A
#
# COMPACT_ATOMS: atom_id res chain seq x y z
N GLY A 1 1.91 -11.04 -1.51
CA GLY A 1 1.15 -9.78 -1.33
C GLY A 1 2.06 -8.60 -1.04
N ASN A 2 2.94 -8.71 -0.04
CA ASN A 2 3.89 -7.65 0.32
C ASN A 2 4.79 -7.25 -0.85
N MET A 3 5.34 -8.23 -1.56
CA MET A 3 6.20 -7.98 -2.73
C MET A 3 5.43 -7.33 -3.88
N LEU A 4 4.17 -7.71 -4.09
CA LEU A 4 3.32 -7.09 -5.10
C LEU A 4 3.09 -5.60 -4.81
N TYR A 5 2.78 -5.25 -3.57
CA TYR A 5 2.59 -3.85 -3.18
C TYR A 5 3.88 -3.03 -3.30
N LEU A 6 5.02 -3.57 -2.86
CA LEU A 6 6.32 -2.92 -3.04
C LEU A 6 6.65 -2.73 -4.52
N TRP A 7 6.38 -3.72 -5.35
CA TRP A 7 6.64 -3.63 -6.78
C TRP A 7 5.77 -2.58 -7.48
N ILE A 8 4.51 -2.41 -7.06
CA ILE A 8 3.59 -1.43 -7.69
C ILE A 8 3.85 0.00 -7.18
N PHE A 9 4.07 0.18 -5.88
CA PHE A 9 4.09 1.48 -5.24
C PHE A 9 5.48 1.89 -4.76
N GLY A 10 6.34 0.93 -4.37
CA GLY A 10 7.63 1.17 -3.75
C GLY A 10 8.58 1.97 -4.63
N ASP A 11 8.80 1.53 -5.86
CA ASP A 11 9.69 2.20 -6.81
C ASP A 11 9.37 3.70 -6.98
N ASN A 12 8.06 4.02 -7.02
CA ASN A 12 7.64 5.41 -7.19
C ASN A 12 7.98 6.26 -5.95
N VAL A 13 7.81 5.70 -4.75
CA VAL A 13 8.17 6.39 -3.50
C VAL A 13 9.69 6.49 -3.37
N GLU A 14 10.42 5.47 -3.77
CA GLU A 14 11.87 5.45 -3.82
C GLU A 14 12.43 6.50 -4.80
N ASP A 15 11.85 6.63 -5.99
CA ASP A 15 12.20 7.69 -6.96
C ASP A 15 12.07 9.10 -6.35
N ARG A 16 11.20 9.27 -5.34
CA ARG A 16 11.02 10.54 -4.61
C ARG A 16 12.04 10.77 -3.52
N LEU A 17 12.36 9.74 -2.77
CA LEU A 17 13.18 9.81 -1.55
C LEU A 17 14.66 9.51 -1.83
N GLY A 18 14.95 8.88 -2.98
CA GLY A 18 16.24 8.25 -3.27
C GLY A 18 16.45 6.97 -2.46
N HIS A 19 17.39 6.13 -2.85
CA HIS A 19 17.59 4.79 -2.28
C HIS A 19 17.78 4.82 -0.75
N ILE A 20 18.68 5.67 -0.26
CA ILE A 20 18.99 5.76 1.19
C ILE A 20 17.80 6.36 1.94
N GLY A 21 17.22 7.44 1.42
CA GLY A 21 16.03 8.07 2.01
C GLY A 21 14.85 7.12 2.09
N TYR A 22 14.62 6.33 1.04
CA TYR A 22 13.58 5.31 1.02
C TYR A 22 13.82 4.21 2.06
N LEU A 23 15.06 3.72 2.20
CA LEU A 23 15.40 2.72 3.20
C LEU A 23 15.14 3.22 4.62
N ILE A 24 15.60 4.44 4.94
CA ILE A 24 15.35 5.06 6.26
C ILE A 24 13.84 5.24 6.50
N PHE A 25 13.13 5.78 5.52
CA PHE A 25 11.69 5.96 5.56
C PHE A 25 10.95 4.64 5.81
N TYR A 26 11.31 3.60 5.06
CA TYR A 26 10.69 2.28 5.16
C TYR A 26 10.88 1.66 6.55
N LEU A 27 12.12 1.67 7.06
CA LEU A 27 12.43 1.15 8.38
C LEU A 27 11.74 1.95 9.48
N PHE A 28 11.70 3.28 9.36
CA PHE A 28 11.01 4.14 10.32
C PHE A 28 9.52 3.87 10.35
N CYS A 29 8.86 3.76 9.19
CA CYS A 29 7.44 3.39 9.11
C CYS A 29 7.18 2.02 9.75
N GLY A 30 8.08 1.05 9.58
CA GLY A 30 8.00 -0.25 10.22
C GLY A 30 8.10 -0.18 11.74
N LEU A 31 8.99 0.64 12.29
CA LEU A 31 9.11 0.87 13.73
C LEU A 31 7.84 1.52 14.29
N VAL A 32 7.33 2.57 13.64
CA VAL A 32 6.08 3.23 14.06
C VAL A 32 4.90 2.27 13.99
N ALA A 33 4.82 1.45 12.95
CA ALA A 33 3.81 0.42 12.79
C ALA A 33 3.82 -0.56 13.97
N SER A 34 4.99 -1.08 14.32
CA SER A 34 5.14 -2.00 15.45
C SER A 34 4.78 -1.32 16.78
N ALA A 35 5.21 -0.08 16.98
CA ALA A 35 4.86 0.70 18.17
C ALA A 35 3.35 0.92 18.28
N ALA A 36 2.67 1.25 17.18
CA ALA A 36 1.22 1.44 17.16
C ALA A 36 0.47 0.17 17.57
N GLN A 37 0.89 -1.00 17.10
CA GLN A 37 0.28 -2.28 17.50
C GLN A 37 0.49 -2.56 19.00
N ILE A 38 1.71 -2.37 19.51
CA ILE A 38 2.04 -2.61 20.91
C ILE A 38 1.27 -1.65 21.83
N LEU A 39 1.09 -0.39 21.45
CA LEU A 39 0.35 0.59 22.24
C LEU A 39 -1.14 0.25 22.35
N VAL A 40 -1.73 -0.33 21.32
CA VAL A 40 -3.15 -0.71 21.31
C VAL A 40 -3.38 -2.05 22.03
N ASP A 41 -2.49 -3.00 21.87
CA ASP A 41 -2.58 -4.31 22.52
C ASP A 41 -1.21 -4.74 23.07
N PRO A 42 -0.82 -4.20 24.24
CA PRO A 42 0.50 -4.48 24.84
C PRO A 42 0.65 -5.93 25.34
N ASN A 43 -0.45 -6.64 25.54
CA ASN A 43 -0.44 -8.04 26.02
C ASN A 43 -0.62 -9.04 24.87
N SER A 44 -0.62 -8.58 23.62
CA SER A 44 -0.75 -9.47 22.48
C SER A 44 0.40 -10.47 22.41
N THR A 45 0.06 -11.75 22.35
CA THR A 45 1.02 -12.82 22.08
C THR A 45 1.23 -13.06 20.59
N LEU A 46 0.53 -12.30 19.76
CA LEU A 46 0.68 -12.40 18.31
C LEU A 46 2.05 -11.86 17.90
N MET A 47 2.82 -12.72 17.24
CA MET A 47 4.09 -12.32 16.67
C MET A 47 3.85 -11.27 15.58
N ASN A 48 4.32 -10.06 15.81
CA ASN A 48 4.18 -8.91 14.89
C ASN A 48 5.20 -9.06 13.75
N LEU A 49 5.07 -10.15 12.99
CA LEU A 49 5.96 -10.51 11.89
C LEU A 49 5.39 -9.98 10.58
N GLY A 50 6.02 -8.97 10.03
CA GLY A 50 5.74 -8.61 8.65
C GLY A 50 6.19 -7.21 8.24
N ALA A 51 6.71 -7.14 7.05
CA ALA A 51 7.04 -5.91 6.35
C ALA A 51 5.79 -5.05 6.04
N SER A 52 4.59 -5.59 6.26
CA SER A 52 3.33 -4.99 5.81
C SER A 52 3.00 -3.66 6.47
N GLY A 53 3.43 -3.45 7.73
CA GLY A 53 3.30 -2.16 8.40
C GLY A 53 4.15 -1.07 7.74
N ALA A 54 5.40 -1.37 7.38
CA ALA A 54 6.25 -0.46 6.61
C ALA A 54 5.69 -0.20 5.21
N ILE A 55 5.15 -1.23 4.56
CA ILE A 55 4.49 -1.13 3.24
C ILE A 55 3.25 -0.25 3.33
N ALA A 56 2.48 -0.33 4.41
CA ALA A 56 1.38 0.60 4.65
C ALA A 56 1.86 2.06 4.65
N GLY A 57 3.03 2.33 5.23
CA GLY A 57 3.68 3.65 5.15
C GLY A 57 4.00 4.07 3.72
N VAL A 58 4.48 3.15 2.90
CA VAL A 58 4.72 3.40 1.46
C VAL A 58 3.42 3.77 0.76
N LEU A 59 2.30 3.10 1.05
CA LEU A 59 0.99 3.42 0.48
C LEU A 59 0.51 4.81 0.90
N GLY A 60 0.68 5.17 2.19
CA GLY A 60 0.36 6.51 2.70
C GLY A 60 1.16 7.61 2.00
N ALA A 61 2.47 7.42 1.85
CA ALA A 61 3.35 8.35 1.15
C ALA A 61 3.00 8.45 -0.35
N TYR A 62 2.67 7.33 -0.99
CA TYR A 62 2.28 7.30 -2.40
C TYR A 62 1.09 8.21 -2.68
N LEU A 63 0.06 8.21 -1.84
CA LEU A 63 -1.11 9.07 -2.02
C LEU A 63 -0.75 10.56 -2.00
N ILE A 64 0.22 10.95 -1.17
CA ILE A 64 0.65 12.35 -1.05
C ILE A 64 1.55 12.76 -2.21
N PHE A 65 2.45 11.89 -2.64
CA PHE A 65 3.37 12.19 -3.73
C PHE A 65 2.69 12.13 -5.10
N TYR A 66 1.66 11.28 -5.26
CA TYR A 66 1.01 11.00 -6.53
C TYR A 66 -0.54 11.05 -6.43
N PRO A 67 -1.13 12.21 -6.04
CA PRO A 67 -2.57 12.31 -5.76
C PRO A 67 -3.47 12.03 -6.98
N GLY A 68 -2.95 12.21 -8.20
CA GLY A 68 -3.67 11.92 -9.45
C GLY A 68 -3.37 10.54 -10.06
N ALA A 69 -2.60 9.72 -9.38
CA ALA A 69 -2.21 8.41 -9.92
C ALA A 69 -3.40 7.47 -10.06
N ARG A 70 -3.31 6.59 -11.06
CA ARG A 70 -4.30 5.54 -11.33
C ARG A 70 -3.61 4.19 -11.32
N VAL A 71 -4.30 3.18 -10.78
CA VAL A 71 -3.78 1.81 -10.65
C VAL A 71 -4.62 0.88 -11.51
N ARG A 72 -3.95 0.06 -12.31
CA ARG A 72 -4.62 -1.03 -13.03
C ARG A 72 -5.01 -2.10 -12.02
N SER A 73 -6.31 -2.28 -11.85
CA SER A 73 -6.89 -3.16 -10.84
C SER A 73 -7.62 -4.31 -11.50
N LEU A 74 -7.49 -5.48 -10.90
CA LEU A 74 -8.26 -6.66 -11.26
C LEU A 74 -9.48 -6.72 -10.35
N ILE A 75 -10.66 -6.69 -10.94
CA ILE A 75 -11.92 -6.77 -10.20
C ILE A 75 -12.58 -8.10 -10.44
N PHE A 76 -12.97 -8.75 -9.35
CA PHE A 76 -13.74 -9.98 -9.35
C PHE A 76 -15.22 -9.65 -9.08
N LEU A 77 -16.08 -9.90 -10.05
CA LEU A 77 -17.53 -9.74 -9.97
C LEU A 77 -18.19 -11.11 -10.11
N GLY A 78 -18.15 -11.90 -9.04
CA GLY A 78 -18.60 -13.30 -9.09
C GLY A 78 -17.72 -14.13 -10.02
N ILE A 79 -18.31 -14.63 -11.11
CA ILE A 79 -17.61 -15.41 -12.15
C ILE A 79 -16.89 -14.53 -13.18
N PHE A 80 -17.16 -13.23 -13.19
CA PHE A 80 -16.54 -12.30 -14.14
C PHE A 80 -15.29 -11.68 -13.56
N ILE A 81 -14.21 -11.72 -14.33
CA ILE A 81 -12.94 -11.10 -14.00
C ILE A 81 -12.68 -10.00 -15.03
N THR A 82 -12.50 -8.76 -14.58
CA THR A 82 -12.24 -7.64 -15.48
C THR A 82 -11.06 -6.79 -15.00
N PHE A 83 -10.31 -6.25 -15.95
CA PHE A 83 -9.28 -5.26 -15.68
C PHE A 83 -9.87 -3.86 -15.85
N THR A 84 -9.69 -3.04 -14.85
CA THR A 84 -10.08 -1.64 -14.90
C THR A 84 -8.97 -0.75 -14.32
N THR A 85 -9.08 0.54 -14.56
CA THR A 85 -8.11 1.51 -14.04
C THR A 85 -8.80 2.41 -13.06
N LEU A 86 -8.47 2.28 -11.77
CA LEU A 86 -9.05 3.05 -10.68
C LEU A 86 -8.08 4.12 -10.17
N PRO A 87 -8.59 5.24 -9.62
CA PRO A 87 -7.74 6.18 -8.89
C PRO A 87 -7.05 5.48 -7.71
N ALA A 88 -5.75 5.72 -7.53
CA ALA A 88 -5.00 5.13 -6.42
C ALA A 88 -5.61 5.49 -5.06
N LEU A 89 -6.14 6.70 -4.93
CA LEU A 89 -6.87 7.14 -3.73
C LEU A 89 -8.03 6.20 -3.37
N VAL A 90 -8.80 5.74 -4.37
CA VAL A 90 -9.93 4.83 -4.14
C VAL A 90 -9.43 3.46 -3.69
N VAL A 91 -8.43 2.90 -4.38
CA VAL A 91 -7.90 1.57 -4.08
C VAL A 91 -7.24 1.53 -2.71
N ILE A 92 -6.32 2.46 -2.45
CA ILE A 92 -5.57 2.52 -1.19
C ILE A 92 -6.46 3.01 -0.05
N GLY A 93 -7.34 3.99 -0.30
CA GLY A 93 -8.26 4.51 0.70
C GLY A 93 -9.26 3.45 1.17
N LEU A 94 -9.84 2.67 0.25
CA LEU A 94 -10.70 1.56 0.62
C LEU A 94 -9.95 0.50 1.42
N TRP A 95 -8.74 0.14 0.98
CA TRP A 95 -7.88 -0.78 1.73
C TRP A 95 -7.63 -0.26 3.16
N PHE A 96 -7.29 1.02 3.32
CA PHE A 96 -7.05 1.63 4.64
C PHE A 96 -8.30 1.59 5.53
N VAL A 97 -9.47 1.94 5.00
CA VAL A 97 -10.74 1.86 5.74
C VAL A 97 -11.00 0.43 6.20
N LEU A 98 -10.77 -0.57 5.36
CA LEU A 98 -10.93 -1.97 5.74
C LEU A 98 -9.95 -2.37 6.86
N GLN A 99 -8.70 -1.89 6.84
CA GLN A 99 -7.75 -2.12 7.93
C GLN A 99 -8.24 -1.50 9.24
N LEU A 100 -8.78 -0.28 9.18
CA LEU A 100 -9.29 0.42 10.36
C LEU A 100 -10.50 -0.31 10.96
N VAL A 101 -11.47 -0.68 10.11
CA VAL A 101 -12.67 -1.43 10.56
C VAL A 101 -12.28 -2.77 11.17
N ALA A 102 -11.41 -3.54 10.49
CA ALA A 102 -10.93 -4.81 11.00
C ALA A 102 -10.15 -4.65 12.32
N GLY A 103 -9.32 -3.63 12.43
CA GLY A 103 -8.61 -3.31 13.68
C GLY A 103 -9.57 -2.99 14.83
N LEU A 104 -10.60 -2.17 14.59
CA LEU A 104 -11.60 -1.87 15.63
C LEU A 104 -12.38 -3.12 16.06
N GLN A 105 -12.64 -4.06 15.17
CA GLN A 105 -13.28 -5.33 15.50
C GLN A 105 -12.41 -6.19 16.44
N THR A 106 -11.08 -6.13 16.34
CA THR A 106 -10.19 -6.88 17.25
C THR A 106 -10.22 -6.36 18.68
N LEU A 107 -10.72 -5.15 18.93
CA LEU A 107 -10.89 -4.62 20.28
C LEU A 107 -12.10 -5.24 21.02
N ASN A 108 -12.97 -5.94 20.31
CA ASN A 108 -14.09 -6.65 20.94
C ASN A 108 -13.71 -8.12 21.19
N PRO A 109 -13.56 -8.56 22.48
CA PRO A 109 -13.17 -9.92 22.80
C PRO A 109 -14.10 -11.01 22.26
N GLN A 110 -15.37 -10.66 21.99
CA GLN A 110 -16.36 -11.59 21.45
C GLN A 110 -16.22 -11.82 19.93
N LEU A 111 -15.51 -10.94 19.24
CA LEU A 111 -15.31 -10.98 17.79
C LEU A 111 -13.89 -11.42 17.39
N VAL A 112 -13.02 -11.63 18.38
CA VAL A 112 -11.63 -12.05 18.13
C VAL A 112 -11.63 -13.46 17.54
N GLN A 113 -11.54 -13.53 16.23
CA GLN A 113 -11.13 -14.76 15.54
C GLN A 113 -9.61 -14.87 15.65
N SER A 114 -9.11 -16.05 15.95
CA SER A 114 -7.70 -16.40 16.10
C SER A 114 -6.96 -16.31 14.74
N GLY A 115 -6.69 -15.12 14.25
CA GLY A 115 -6.05 -14.91 12.97
C GLY A 115 -5.22 -13.63 12.95
N GLY A 116 -3.98 -13.78 13.12
CA GLY A 116 -2.79 -13.00 13.29
C GLY A 116 -2.50 -11.82 12.36
N VAL A 117 -3.44 -10.96 11.98
CA VAL A 117 -3.12 -9.72 11.27
C VAL A 117 -3.05 -8.55 12.26
N ALA A 118 -1.89 -7.88 12.30
CA ALA A 118 -1.65 -6.70 13.11
C ALA A 118 -2.24 -5.45 12.42
N TYR A 119 -3.56 -5.28 12.47
CA TYR A 119 -4.25 -4.19 11.78
C TYR A 119 -3.81 -2.80 12.22
N PHE A 120 -3.55 -2.61 13.52
CA PHE A 120 -3.07 -1.32 14.03
C PHE A 120 -1.63 -1.01 13.61
N ALA A 121 -0.81 -2.04 13.31
CA ALA A 121 0.47 -1.82 12.65
C ALA A 121 0.29 -1.23 11.24
N HIS A 122 -0.70 -1.72 10.48
CA HIS A 122 -1.00 -1.14 9.16
C HIS A 122 -1.49 0.31 9.27
N VAL A 123 -2.38 0.58 10.22
CA VAL A 123 -2.90 1.95 10.45
C VAL A 123 -1.76 2.89 10.88
N GLY A 124 -0.94 2.49 11.84
CA GLY A 124 0.18 3.29 12.33
C GLY A 124 1.23 3.55 11.25
N GLY A 125 1.61 2.52 10.50
CA GLY A 125 2.54 2.66 9.38
C GLY A 125 2.01 3.58 8.29
N PHE A 126 0.75 3.41 7.89
CA PHE A 126 0.09 4.25 6.89
C PHE A 126 0.07 5.73 7.30
N VAL A 127 -0.37 6.03 8.52
CA VAL A 127 -0.42 7.40 9.04
C VAL A 127 1.00 8.00 9.11
N ALA A 128 1.99 7.24 9.58
CA ALA A 128 3.38 7.70 9.62
C ALA A 128 3.88 8.08 8.23
N GLY A 129 3.70 7.19 7.25
CA GLY A 129 4.13 7.45 5.87
C GLY A 129 3.43 8.64 5.23
N LEU A 130 2.12 8.79 5.46
CA LEU A 130 1.33 9.92 5.00
C LEU A 130 1.85 11.24 5.60
N LEU A 131 2.07 11.30 6.91
CA LEU A 131 2.55 12.50 7.59
C LEU A 131 3.97 12.88 7.15
N ILE A 132 4.88 11.91 7.06
CA ILE A 132 6.25 12.16 6.56
C ILE A 132 6.19 12.72 5.14
N ALA A 133 5.38 12.12 4.27
CA ALA A 133 5.25 12.59 2.90
C ALA A 133 4.65 14.00 2.81
N LEU A 134 3.68 14.34 3.66
CA LEU A 134 3.13 15.70 3.76
C LEU A 134 4.20 16.72 4.14
N ILE A 135 5.06 16.38 5.12
CA ILE A 135 6.16 17.24 5.56
C ILE A 135 7.21 17.40 4.46
N LEU A 136 7.56 16.33 3.77
CA LEU A 136 8.63 16.34 2.77
C LEU A 136 8.19 16.92 1.42
N ARG A 137 6.92 16.78 1.04
CA ARG A 137 6.39 17.21 -0.26
C ARG A 137 6.75 18.65 -0.68
N PRO A 138 6.68 19.66 0.20
CA PRO A 138 7.04 21.05 -0.17
C PRO A 138 8.50 21.23 -0.58
N PHE A 139 9.40 20.37 -0.06
CA PHE A 139 10.85 20.44 -0.30
C PHE A 139 11.28 19.61 -1.51
N MET A 140 10.38 18.84 -2.10
CA MET A 140 10.68 17.95 -3.22
C MET A 140 10.47 18.65 -4.56
N ARG A 141 11.35 18.37 -5.52
CA ARG A 141 11.15 18.77 -6.92
C ARG A 141 9.85 18.17 -7.46
N LYS A 142 9.15 18.96 -8.29
CA LYS A 142 8.03 18.42 -9.08
C LYS A 142 8.60 17.38 -10.04
N LEU A 143 8.35 16.12 -9.76
CA LEU A 143 8.69 15.03 -10.69
C LEU A 143 7.58 14.85 -11.73
N PRO A 144 7.92 14.29 -12.90
CA PRO A 144 6.91 13.85 -13.85
C PRO A 144 5.93 12.85 -13.21
N PRO A 145 4.76 12.64 -13.82
CA PRO A 145 3.80 11.65 -13.33
C PRO A 145 4.47 10.27 -13.18
N PRO A 146 3.93 9.40 -12.32
CA PRO A 146 4.50 8.08 -12.06
C PRO A 146 4.70 7.34 -13.37
N LYS A 147 5.84 6.67 -13.51
CA LYS A 147 6.16 5.88 -14.71
C LYS A 147 5.06 4.85 -14.92
N SER A 148 4.25 5.03 -15.96
CA SER A 148 3.40 3.95 -16.43
C SER A 148 4.33 2.86 -16.95
N ARG A 149 4.39 1.70 -16.30
CA ARG A 149 5.05 0.54 -16.90
C ARG A 149 4.25 0.16 -18.14
N THR A 150 4.72 0.62 -19.32
CA THR A 150 4.22 0.12 -20.59
C THR A 150 4.69 -1.31 -20.72
N TYR A 151 3.82 -2.26 -20.39
CA TYR A 151 4.05 -3.63 -20.81
C TYR A 151 4.06 -3.64 -22.35
N PRO A 152 5.00 -4.38 -22.99
CA PRO A 152 4.96 -4.57 -24.43
C PRO A 152 3.54 -5.02 -24.83
N ALA A 153 3.01 -4.42 -25.87
CA ALA A 153 1.73 -4.87 -26.40
C ALA A 153 1.81 -6.39 -26.65
N TRP A 154 0.83 -7.13 -26.11
CA TRP A 154 0.76 -8.57 -26.35
C TRP A 154 0.80 -8.82 -27.86
N PRO A 155 1.64 -9.75 -28.37
CA PRO A 155 1.68 -10.05 -29.79
C PRO A 155 0.26 -10.33 -30.29
N GLN A 156 -0.18 -9.59 -31.29
CA GLN A 156 -1.47 -9.83 -31.92
C GLN A 156 -1.47 -11.24 -32.51
N PRO A 157 -2.52 -12.03 -32.31
CA PRO A 157 -2.60 -13.34 -32.95
C PRO A 157 -2.48 -13.17 -34.47
N PRO A 158 -1.81 -14.12 -35.17
CA PRO A 158 -1.66 -14.04 -36.61
C PRO A 158 -3.04 -13.89 -37.25
N GLN A 159 -3.17 -12.84 -38.07
CA GLN A 159 -4.39 -12.69 -38.87
C GLN A 159 -4.40 -13.81 -39.90
N TYR A 160 -5.20 -14.82 -39.69
CA TYR A 160 -5.48 -15.81 -40.74
C TYR A 160 -6.18 -15.09 -41.89
N ARG A 161 -5.44 -14.83 -42.99
CA ARG A 161 -6.05 -14.50 -44.27
C ARG A 161 -6.74 -15.77 -44.72
N GLY A 162 -8.09 -15.77 -44.68
CA GLY A 162 -8.88 -16.82 -45.31
C GLY A 162 -8.51 -16.91 -46.80
N TYR A 163 -8.25 -18.10 -47.22
CA TYR A 163 -8.14 -18.44 -48.65
C TYR A 163 -9.57 -18.55 -49.22
#